data_d92f717178f6310f5974f2ded0084e09
#
_entry.id   d92f717178f6310f5974f2ded0084e09
#
_cell.length_a   1.000
_cell.length_b   1.000
_cell.length_c   1.000
_cell.angle_alpha   90.00
_cell.angle_beta   90.00
_cell.angle_gamma   90.00
#
_symmetry.space_group_name_H-M   'P 1'
#
loop_
_entity.id
_entity.type
_entity.pdbx_description
1 polymer ?
#
loop_
_entity_poly.entity_id
_entity_poly.type
_entity_poly.pdbx_seq_one_letter_code
_entity_poly.pdbx_strand_id
1 'polypeptide(L)'
;MSDLKDFDDTFKITIDDYSGPMTTLKFGPDYKFNEGNLINEFRAYVDSTYKSHYSKEQFQATEFIIDGGHGTGFCIGNVLKYAQRYGKKGSDKDARKDLMKVLHYTLMQLYIHDSTKNT
;
A
#
# COMPACT_ATOMS: atom_id res chain seq x y z
N MET A 1 -2.91 16.79 15.91
CA MET A 1 -3.76 15.70 15.61
C MET A 1 -3.81 14.70 16.74
N SER A 2 -4.75 14.93 17.61
CA SER A 2 -4.96 14.07 18.78
C SER A 2 -5.33 12.65 18.36
N ASP A 3 -5.95 12.49 17.20
CA ASP A 3 -6.46 11.20 16.74
C ASP A 3 -5.38 10.14 16.60
N LEU A 4 -4.22 10.52 16.04
CA LEU A 4 -3.11 9.58 15.87
C LEU A 4 -2.53 9.15 17.20
N LYS A 5 -2.43 10.08 18.15
CA LYS A 5 -1.94 9.76 19.49
C LYS A 5 -2.88 8.82 20.22
N ASP A 6 -4.18 9.10 20.14
CA ASP A 6 -5.20 8.26 20.78
C ASP A 6 -5.21 6.86 20.18
N PHE A 7 -5.06 6.77 18.86
CA PHE A 7 -4.99 5.49 18.16
C PHE A 7 -3.77 4.67 18.63
N ASP A 8 -2.61 5.31 18.71
CA ASP A 8 -1.38 4.63 19.13
C ASP A 8 -1.49 4.14 20.57
N ASP A 9 -2.06 4.95 21.46
CA ASP A 9 -2.24 4.56 22.85
C ASP A 9 -3.20 3.38 22.97
N THR A 10 -4.30 3.40 22.24
CA THR A 10 -5.26 2.31 22.21
C THR A 10 -4.62 1.03 21.70
N PHE A 11 -3.83 1.14 20.63
CA PHE A 11 -3.15 0.00 20.03
C PHE A 11 -2.15 -0.63 21.00
N LYS A 12 -1.38 0.19 21.71
CA LYS A 12 -0.42 -0.29 22.71
C LYS A 12 -1.10 -1.03 23.84
N ILE A 13 -2.17 -0.48 24.38
CA ILE A 13 -2.92 -1.11 25.46
C ILE A 13 -3.41 -2.48 25.02
N THR A 14 -3.95 -2.58 23.81
CA THR A 14 -4.48 -3.82 23.28
C THR A 14 -3.40 -4.91 23.19
N ILE A 15 -2.20 -4.55 22.74
CA ILE A 15 -1.09 -5.49 22.62
C ILE A 15 -0.56 -5.89 23.98
N ASP A 16 -0.32 -4.91 24.86
CA ASP A 16 0.32 -5.15 26.16
C ASP A 16 -0.56 -6.00 27.08
N ASP A 17 -1.87 -5.84 27.00
CA ASP A 17 -2.81 -6.53 27.87
C ASP A 17 -3.24 -7.90 27.36
N TYR A 18 -2.92 -8.23 26.11
CA TYR A 18 -3.36 -9.47 25.52
C TYR A 18 -2.50 -10.64 25.96
N SER A 19 -3.12 -11.63 26.58
CA SER A 19 -2.45 -12.82 27.11
C SER A 19 -2.76 -14.09 26.33
N GLY A 20 -3.60 -14.02 25.32
CA GLY A 20 -3.99 -15.19 24.53
C GLY A 20 -3.08 -15.47 23.36
N PRO A 21 -3.40 -16.49 22.53
CA PRO A 21 -2.62 -16.81 21.34
C PRO A 21 -2.65 -15.65 20.33
N MET A 22 -1.50 -15.35 19.73
CA MET A 22 -1.40 -14.25 18.75
C MET A 22 -2.30 -14.47 17.54
N THR A 23 -2.59 -15.73 17.19
CA THR A 23 -3.46 -16.06 16.05
C THR A 23 -4.90 -15.62 16.25
N THR A 24 -5.33 -15.40 17.51
CA THR A 24 -6.69 -14.95 17.81
C THR A 24 -6.77 -13.47 18.12
N LEU A 25 -5.62 -12.77 18.13
CA LEU A 25 -5.57 -11.35 18.40
C LEU A 25 -6.15 -10.58 17.22
N LYS A 26 -7.16 -9.76 17.49
CA LYS A 26 -7.78 -8.92 16.48
C LYS A 26 -7.37 -7.48 16.66
N PHE A 27 -7.02 -6.82 15.56
CA PHE A 27 -6.73 -5.40 15.54
C PHE A 27 -7.84 -4.69 14.77
N GLY A 28 -8.51 -3.73 15.41
CA GLY A 28 -9.57 -2.97 14.78
C GLY A 28 -10.91 -3.71 14.73
N PRO A 29 -11.83 -3.24 13.89
CA PRO A 29 -13.17 -3.79 13.80
C PRO A 29 -13.22 -5.14 13.08
N ASP A 30 -14.40 -5.75 13.11
CA ASP A 30 -14.66 -6.96 12.31
C ASP A 30 -14.91 -6.53 10.85
N TYR A 31 -13.93 -6.75 10.01
CA TYR A 31 -13.99 -6.35 8.60
C TYR A 31 -14.88 -7.30 7.81
N LYS A 32 -15.73 -6.73 6.95
CA LYS A 32 -16.66 -7.51 6.14
C LYS A 32 -16.04 -8.09 4.88
N PHE A 33 -14.98 -7.46 4.37
CA PHE A 33 -14.36 -7.84 3.10
C PHE A 33 -12.91 -8.30 3.28
N ASN A 34 -12.59 -8.80 4.45
CA ASN A 34 -11.25 -9.32 4.76
C ASN A 34 -10.15 -8.24 4.65
N GLU A 35 -10.52 -6.97 4.84
CA GLU A 35 -9.58 -5.87 4.64
C GLU A 35 -8.34 -5.97 5.53
N GLY A 36 -8.49 -6.41 6.77
CA GLY A 36 -7.34 -6.52 7.68
C GLY A 36 -6.25 -7.42 7.12
N ASN A 37 -6.62 -8.62 6.68
CA ASN A 37 -5.66 -9.55 6.11
C ASN A 37 -5.14 -9.07 4.75
N LEU A 38 -6.01 -8.48 3.95
CA LEU A 38 -5.60 -7.97 2.63
C LEU A 38 -4.65 -6.78 2.75
N ILE A 39 -4.82 -5.93 3.75
CA ILE A 39 -3.88 -4.83 4.01
C ILE A 39 -2.51 -5.40 4.41
N ASN A 40 -2.49 -6.43 5.25
CA ASN A 40 -1.24 -7.08 5.62
C ASN A 40 -0.56 -7.72 4.42
N GLU A 41 -1.33 -8.36 3.55
CA GLU A 41 -0.82 -8.94 2.32
C GLU A 41 -0.26 -7.86 1.38
N PHE A 42 -0.95 -6.74 1.28
CA PHE A 42 -0.47 -5.60 0.49
C PHE A 42 0.83 -5.05 1.04
N ARG A 43 0.95 -4.92 2.37
CA ARG A 43 2.21 -4.49 2.99
C ARG A 43 3.35 -5.44 2.61
N ALA A 44 3.11 -6.74 2.70
CA ALA A 44 4.12 -7.74 2.31
C ALA A 44 4.51 -7.60 0.84
N TYR A 45 3.54 -7.32 -0.02
CA TYR A 45 3.81 -7.07 -1.44
C TYR A 45 4.71 -5.84 -1.61
N VAL A 46 4.37 -4.72 -0.98
CA VAL A 46 5.18 -3.50 -1.06
C VAL A 46 6.61 -3.78 -0.58
N ASP A 47 6.74 -4.45 0.57
CA ASP A 47 8.05 -4.81 1.10
C ASP A 47 8.86 -5.63 0.09
N SER A 48 8.21 -6.55 -0.62
CA SER A 48 8.88 -7.39 -1.60
C SER A 48 9.43 -6.58 -2.78
N THR A 49 8.78 -5.48 -3.15
CA THR A 49 9.24 -4.64 -4.26
C THR A 49 10.57 -3.94 -3.95
N TYR A 50 10.91 -3.81 -2.68
CA TYR A 50 12.16 -3.17 -2.25
C TYR A 50 13.33 -4.13 -2.16
N LYS A 51 13.11 -5.43 -2.34
CA LYS A 51 14.14 -6.46 -2.10
C LYS A 51 14.86 -6.92 -3.37
N SER A 52 14.36 -6.60 -4.57
CA SER A 52 14.97 -7.08 -5.80
C SER A 52 16.19 -6.24 -6.18
N HIS A 53 17.08 -6.81 -7.00
CA HIS A 53 18.25 -6.10 -7.55
C HIS A 53 17.85 -4.88 -8.38
N TYR A 54 16.71 -4.96 -9.04
CA TYR A 54 16.23 -3.90 -9.93
C TYR A 54 15.46 -2.82 -9.19
N SER A 55 15.09 -3.07 -7.92
CA SER A 55 14.25 -2.13 -7.16
C SER A 55 14.91 -0.78 -6.99
N LYS A 56 16.21 -0.73 -6.72
CA LYS A 56 16.92 0.52 -6.53
C LYS A 56 16.86 1.41 -7.77
N GLU A 57 17.14 0.85 -8.94
CA GLU A 57 17.09 1.60 -10.20
C GLU A 57 15.67 2.05 -10.53
N GLN A 58 14.70 1.17 -10.32
CA GLN A 58 13.31 1.47 -10.57
C GLN A 58 12.81 2.62 -9.69
N PHE A 59 13.16 2.60 -8.41
CA PHE A 59 12.75 3.66 -7.50
C PHE A 59 13.50 4.96 -7.76
N GLN A 60 14.76 4.90 -8.17
CA GLN A 60 15.48 6.09 -8.60
C GLN A 60 14.82 6.73 -9.81
N ALA A 61 14.39 5.94 -10.79
CA ALA A 61 13.68 6.44 -11.97
C ALA A 61 12.36 7.08 -11.57
N THR A 62 11.63 6.43 -10.66
CA THR A 62 10.35 6.95 -10.16
C THR A 62 10.54 8.29 -9.43
N GLU A 63 11.55 8.36 -8.56
CA GLU A 63 11.87 9.61 -7.86
C GLU A 63 12.19 10.73 -8.84
N PHE A 64 12.96 10.42 -9.88
CA PHE A 64 13.31 11.38 -10.92
C PHE A 64 12.08 11.91 -11.65
N ILE A 65 11.14 11.01 -11.96
CA ILE A 65 9.87 11.38 -12.60
C ILE A 65 9.05 12.30 -11.69
N ILE A 66 8.97 11.96 -10.40
CA ILE A 66 8.24 12.75 -9.41
C ILE A 66 8.89 14.13 -9.26
N ASP A 67 10.21 14.17 -9.13
CA ASP A 67 10.94 15.43 -8.95
C ASP A 67 10.81 16.33 -10.18
N GLY A 68 10.65 15.74 -11.35
CA GLY A 68 10.45 16.49 -12.60
C GLY A 68 9.02 17.01 -12.78
N GLY A 69 8.14 16.75 -11.82
CA GLY A 69 6.75 17.24 -11.89
C GLY A 69 5.79 16.33 -12.64
N HIS A 70 6.20 15.11 -12.98
CA HIS A 70 5.38 14.18 -13.76
C HIS A 70 4.82 13.02 -12.93
N GLY A 71 4.94 13.10 -11.61
CA GLY A 71 4.55 12.00 -10.72
C GLY A 71 3.08 11.63 -10.82
N THR A 72 2.19 12.62 -10.84
CA THR A 72 0.75 12.36 -10.90
C THR A 72 0.37 11.64 -12.19
N GLY A 73 0.85 12.14 -13.33
CA GLY A 73 0.60 11.47 -14.62
C GLY A 73 1.13 10.04 -14.63
N PHE A 74 2.32 9.84 -14.09
CA PHE A 74 2.94 8.52 -13.99
C PHE A 74 2.11 7.57 -13.11
N CYS A 75 1.75 7.99 -11.91
CA CYS A 75 1.02 7.13 -10.97
C CYS A 75 -0.40 6.85 -11.44
N ILE A 76 -1.15 7.88 -11.83
CA ILE A 76 -2.53 7.68 -12.29
C ILE A 76 -2.55 6.88 -13.58
N GLY A 77 -1.59 7.13 -14.50
CA GLY A 77 -1.46 6.35 -15.72
C GLY A 77 -1.26 4.87 -15.43
N ASN A 78 -0.44 4.53 -14.44
CA ASN A 78 -0.23 3.14 -14.05
C ASN A 78 -1.44 2.53 -13.36
N VAL A 79 -2.15 3.30 -12.55
CA VAL A 79 -3.42 2.84 -11.96
C VAL A 79 -4.39 2.43 -13.09
N LEU A 80 -4.55 3.30 -14.08
CA LEU A 80 -5.44 3.02 -15.20
C LEU A 80 -4.97 1.82 -16.02
N LYS A 81 -3.66 1.73 -16.26
CA LYS A 81 -3.07 0.62 -17.01
C LYS A 81 -3.39 -0.73 -16.37
N TYR A 82 -3.15 -0.86 -15.08
CA TYR A 82 -3.35 -2.14 -14.41
C TYR A 82 -4.83 -2.42 -14.10
N ALA A 83 -5.62 -1.38 -13.87
CA ALA A 83 -7.06 -1.56 -13.68
C ALA A 83 -7.74 -2.10 -14.94
N GLN A 84 -7.42 -1.54 -16.10
CA GLN A 84 -8.03 -2.02 -17.34
C GLN A 84 -7.50 -3.40 -17.77
N ARG A 85 -6.30 -3.76 -17.35
CA ARG A 85 -5.71 -5.07 -17.66
C ARG A 85 -6.29 -6.20 -16.81
N TYR A 86 -6.81 -5.87 -15.65
CA TYR A 86 -7.30 -6.85 -14.68
C TYR A 86 -8.27 -7.84 -15.33
N GLY A 87 -7.97 -9.12 -15.17
CA GLY A 87 -8.81 -10.20 -15.67
C GLY A 87 -8.74 -10.47 -17.17
N LYS A 88 -7.97 -9.69 -17.91
CA LYS A 88 -7.90 -9.83 -19.38
C LYS A 88 -6.68 -10.61 -19.84
N LYS A 89 -5.68 -10.79 -18.99
CA LYS A 89 -4.41 -11.38 -19.40
C LYS A 89 -3.82 -12.19 -18.27
N GLY A 90 -3.30 -13.37 -18.59
CA GLY A 90 -2.60 -14.19 -17.62
C GLY A 90 -3.54 -15.02 -16.74
N SER A 91 -3.00 -15.52 -15.65
CA SER A 91 -3.68 -16.36 -14.70
C SER A 91 -4.42 -15.54 -13.63
N ASP A 92 -5.15 -16.23 -12.74
CA ASP A 92 -5.74 -15.60 -11.57
C ASP A 92 -4.69 -14.91 -10.70
N LYS A 93 -3.52 -15.53 -10.58
CA LYS A 93 -2.39 -14.95 -9.84
C LYS A 93 -1.94 -13.63 -10.45
N ASP A 94 -1.91 -13.54 -11.78
CA ASP A 94 -1.56 -12.32 -12.48
C ASP A 94 -2.62 -11.24 -12.26
N ALA A 95 -3.90 -11.63 -12.26
CA ALA A 95 -4.99 -10.70 -11.98
C ALA A 95 -4.88 -10.09 -10.58
N ARG A 96 -4.59 -10.92 -9.57
CA ARG A 96 -4.38 -10.42 -8.21
C ARG A 96 -3.20 -9.44 -8.15
N LYS A 97 -2.14 -9.74 -8.88
CA LYS A 97 -0.96 -8.90 -8.95
C LYS A 97 -1.27 -7.54 -9.57
N ASP A 98 -2.12 -7.52 -10.59
CA ASP A 98 -2.58 -6.26 -11.19
C ASP A 98 -3.28 -5.39 -10.16
N LEU A 99 -4.13 -5.97 -9.30
CA LEU A 99 -4.80 -5.22 -8.24
C LEU A 99 -3.81 -4.68 -7.21
N MET A 100 -2.78 -5.47 -6.86
CA MET A 100 -1.73 -5.00 -5.95
C MET A 100 -0.97 -3.81 -6.53
N LYS A 101 -0.73 -3.83 -7.84
CA LYS A 101 -0.07 -2.70 -8.52
C LYS A 101 -0.95 -1.46 -8.54
N VAL A 102 -2.25 -1.61 -8.75
CA VAL A 102 -3.20 -0.49 -8.66
C VAL A 102 -3.11 0.15 -7.27
N LEU A 103 -3.14 -0.67 -6.22
CA LEU A 103 -3.03 -0.17 -4.85
C LEU A 103 -1.69 0.54 -4.61
N HIS A 104 -0.59 -0.02 -5.09
CA HIS A 104 0.74 0.54 -4.87
C HIS A 104 0.91 1.90 -5.56
N TYR A 105 0.48 2.01 -6.80
CA TYR A 105 0.55 3.30 -7.50
C TYR A 105 -0.38 4.34 -6.89
N THR A 106 -1.54 3.92 -6.37
CA THR A 106 -2.43 4.81 -5.63
C THR A 106 -1.77 5.29 -4.33
N LEU A 107 -1.07 4.41 -3.64
CA LEU A 107 -0.33 4.77 -2.43
C LEU A 107 0.76 5.81 -2.74
N MET A 108 1.50 5.61 -3.82
CA MET A 108 2.49 6.59 -4.27
C MET A 108 1.85 7.93 -4.62
N GLN A 109 0.65 7.90 -5.21
CA GLN A 109 -0.06 9.13 -5.52
C GLN A 109 -0.49 9.88 -4.26
N LEU A 110 -0.85 9.15 -3.19
CA LEU A 110 -1.13 9.77 -1.90
C LEU A 110 0.11 10.53 -1.38
N TYR A 111 1.27 9.92 -1.49
CA TYR A 111 2.52 10.55 -1.11
C TYR A 111 2.75 11.85 -1.90
N ILE A 112 2.55 11.79 -3.22
CA ILE A 112 2.71 12.97 -4.09
C ILE A 112 1.70 14.05 -3.72
N HIS A 113 0.44 13.65 -3.52
CA HIS A 113 -0.62 14.58 -3.14
C HIS A 113 -0.28 15.34 -1.87
N ASP A 114 0.20 14.63 -0.85
CA ASP A 114 0.53 15.25 0.43
C ASP A 114 1.77 16.13 0.31
N SER A 115 2.74 15.72 -0.50
CA SER A 115 3.96 16.49 -0.71
C SER A 115 3.69 17.82 -1.41
N THR A 116 2.77 17.85 -2.38
CA THR A 116 2.44 19.06 -3.11
C THR A 116 1.61 20.04 -2.30
N LYS A 117 0.85 19.55 -1.32
CA LYS A 117 0.05 20.42 -0.46
C LYS A 117 0.90 21.28 0.48
N ASN A 118 2.11 20.84 0.77
CA ASN A 118 2.98 21.54 1.71
C ASN A 118 3.86 22.59 1.04
N THR A 119 3.71 22.78 -0.25
CA THR A 119 4.41 23.83 -0.98
C THR A 119 3.45 24.94 -1.32
#